data_5d42b7ece6931df614469ada77360d23
#
_entry.id   5d42b7ece6931df614469ada77360d23
#
_cell.length_a   1.000
_cell.length_b   1.000
_cell.length_c   1.000
_cell.angle_alpha   90.00
_cell.angle_beta   90.00
_cell.angle_gamma   90.00
#
_symmetry.space_group_name_H-M   'P 1'
#
loop_
_entity.id
_entity.type
_entity.pdbx_description
1 polymer ?
#
loop_
_entity_poly.entity_id
_entity_poly.type
_entity_poly.pdbx_seq_one_letter_code
_entity_poly.pdbx_strand_id
1 'polypeptide(L)'
;TGIVFGLGGIGLNVIQGLRLAGADKIVGVDLNDDKATMAKHFGMTDFVNPSKVDGDLVAHLVELTKGGADYSFDATGNTKVMRDALECAHKGWGESIIIGVAPAGAEISTRPFLAARISSVSPD
;
A
#
# COMPACT_ATOMS: atom_id res chain seq x y z
N THR A 1 -7.09 6.53 6.56
CA THR A 1 -6.92 5.18 6.01
C THR A 1 -5.50 4.97 5.47
N GLY A 2 -4.98 3.77 5.66
CA GLY A 2 -3.69 3.38 5.12
C GLY A 2 -3.77 2.04 4.41
N ILE A 3 -3.02 1.91 3.30
CA ILE A 3 -2.87 0.65 2.58
C ILE A 3 -1.40 0.28 2.56
N VAL A 4 -1.08 -0.95 2.95
CA VAL A 4 0.29 -1.44 3.00
C VAL A 4 0.44 -2.62 2.05
N PHE A 5 1.32 -2.47 1.07
CA PHE A 5 1.63 -3.51 0.10
C PHE A 5 2.89 -4.27 0.54
N GLY A 6 2.72 -5.56 0.80
CA GLY A 6 3.78 -6.42 1.30
C GLY A 6 3.77 -6.51 2.83
N LEU A 7 3.47 -7.70 3.34
CA LEU A 7 3.29 -7.93 4.78
C LEU A 7 4.46 -8.73 5.38
N GLY A 8 5.68 -8.46 4.91
CA GLY A 8 6.90 -8.92 5.56
C GLY A 8 7.24 -8.05 6.77
N GLY A 9 8.46 -8.14 7.27
CA GLY A 9 8.87 -7.40 8.48
C GLY A 9 8.65 -5.91 8.39
N ILE A 10 9.00 -5.28 7.26
CA ILE A 10 8.82 -3.85 7.05
C ILE A 10 7.34 -3.49 7.01
N GLY A 11 6.55 -4.23 6.23
CA GLY A 11 5.11 -3.97 6.12
C GLY A 11 4.38 -4.12 7.44
N LEU A 12 4.73 -5.12 8.25
CA LEU A 12 4.15 -5.30 9.57
C LEU A 12 4.47 -4.12 10.49
N ASN A 13 5.68 -3.58 10.42
CA ASN A 13 6.05 -2.39 11.20
C ASN A 13 5.26 -1.16 10.76
N VAL A 14 4.99 -1.01 9.45
CA VAL A 14 4.16 0.07 8.95
C VAL A 14 2.73 -0.06 9.46
N ILE A 15 2.17 -1.26 9.47
CA ILE A 15 0.83 -1.52 10.02
C ILE A 15 0.77 -1.10 11.48
N GLN A 16 1.77 -1.48 12.26
CA GLN A 16 1.84 -1.11 13.67
C GLN A 16 1.93 0.41 13.84
N GLY A 17 2.72 1.08 13.01
CA GLY A 17 2.83 2.53 13.00
C GLY A 17 1.50 3.22 12.69
N LEU A 18 0.76 2.72 11.70
CA LEU A 18 -0.57 3.23 11.37
C LEU A 18 -1.54 3.06 12.53
N ARG A 19 -1.50 1.93 13.21
CA ARG A 19 -2.33 1.69 14.39
C ARG A 19 -2.01 2.69 15.50
N LEU A 20 -0.72 2.90 15.77
CA LEU A 20 -0.28 3.86 16.79
C LEU A 20 -0.66 5.30 16.44
N ALA A 21 -0.67 5.63 15.15
CA ALA A 21 -1.09 6.94 14.67
C ALA A 21 -2.61 7.15 14.67
N GLY A 22 -3.38 6.12 15.01
CA GLY A 22 -4.83 6.23 15.11
C GLY A 22 -5.58 6.02 13.81
N ALA A 23 -4.99 5.36 12.82
CA ALA A 23 -5.68 5.04 11.58
C ALA A 23 -6.89 4.15 11.87
N ASP A 24 -8.05 4.53 11.33
CA ASP A 24 -9.29 3.79 11.55
C ASP A 24 -9.44 2.61 10.60
N LYS A 25 -8.79 2.65 9.44
CA LYS A 25 -8.78 1.55 8.49
C LYS A 25 -7.37 1.30 8.00
N ILE A 26 -6.90 0.07 8.15
CA ILE A 26 -5.55 -0.35 7.78
C ILE A 26 -5.69 -1.58 6.89
N VAL A 27 -5.45 -1.41 5.60
CA VAL A 27 -5.58 -2.47 4.60
C VAL A 27 -4.21 -3.04 4.31
N GLY A 28 -4.07 -4.35 4.44
CA GLY A 28 -2.85 -5.06 4.06
C GLY A 28 -3.06 -5.81 2.75
N VAL A 29 -2.09 -5.72 1.86
CA VAL A 29 -2.12 -6.38 0.54
C VAL A 29 -0.92 -7.31 0.42
N ASP A 30 -1.19 -8.59 0.21
CA ASP A 30 -0.14 -9.61 0.01
C ASP A 30 -0.70 -10.79 -0.77
N LEU A 31 0.13 -11.41 -1.60
CA LEU A 31 -0.24 -12.61 -2.35
C LEU A 31 -0.31 -13.87 -1.47
N ASN A 32 0.29 -13.83 -0.29
CA ASN A 32 0.34 -14.95 0.63
C ASN A 32 -0.69 -14.75 1.74
N ASP A 33 -1.77 -15.56 1.74
CA ASP A 33 -2.82 -15.50 2.75
C ASP A 33 -2.30 -15.77 4.17
N ASP A 34 -1.21 -16.52 4.31
CA ASP A 34 -0.65 -16.84 5.63
C ASP A 34 -0.13 -15.61 6.36
N LYS A 35 0.12 -14.51 5.64
CA LYS A 35 0.54 -13.25 6.24
C LYS A 35 -0.58 -12.53 7.00
N ALA A 36 -1.84 -12.84 6.70
CA ALA A 36 -2.98 -12.11 7.25
C ALA A 36 -3.09 -12.22 8.77
N THR A 37 -2.81 -13.39 9.34
CA THR A 37 -2.94 -13.62 10.79
C THR A 37 -2.02 -12.71 11.59
N MET A 38 -0.75 -12.65 11.21
CA MET A 38 0.23 -11.81 11.90
C MET A 38 -0.08 -10.32 11.70
N ALA A 39 -0.49 -9.95 10.48
CA ALA A 39 -0.84 -8.55 10.19
C ALA A 39 -2.04 -8.09 11.00
N LYS A 40 -3.04 -8.94 11.19
CA LYS A 40 -4.19 -8.63 12.05
C LYS A 40 -3.75 -8.42 13.50
N HIS A 41 -2.85 -9.24 13.98
CA HIS A 41 -2.31 -9.09 15.33
C HIS A 41 -1.65 -7.73 15.52
N PHE A 42 -1.00 -7.20 14.49
CA PHE A 42 -0.33 -5.89 14.52
C PHE A 42 -1.28 -4.70 14.30
N GLY A 43 -2.51 -4.95 13.88
CA GLY A 43 -3.52 -3.89 13.76
C GLY A 43 -4.21 -3.77 12.40
N MET A 44 -3.91 -4.65 11.43
CA MET A 44 -4.59 -4.64 10.14
C MET A 44 -6.09 -4.88 10.32
N THR A 45 -6.92 -4.08 9.63
CA THR A 45 -8.37 -4.22 9.69
C THR A 45 -8.94 -5.04 8.53
N ASP A 46 -8.32 -4.95 7.37
CA ASP A 46 -8.77 -5.62 6.14
C ASP A 46 -7.58 -6.22 5.41
N PHE A 47 -7.74 -7.44 4.89
CA PHE A 47 -6.72 -8.11 4.10
C PHE A 47 -7.20 -8.30 2.66
N VAL A 48 -6.33 -7.99 1.70
CA VAL A 48 -6.61 -8.18 0.28
C VAL A 48 -5.50 -9.01 -0.35
N ASN A 49 -5.87 -10.15 -0.95
CA ASN A 49 -4.97 -10.93 -1.78
C ASN A 49 -5.26 -10.60 -3.25
N PRO A 50 -4.32 -9.97 -3.98
CA PRO A 50 -4.56 -9.56 -5.35
C PRO A 50 -4.97 -10.71 -6.27
N SER A 51 -4.49 -11.92 -6.03
CA SER A 51 -4.82 -13.09 -6.86
C SER A 51 -6.28 -13.53 -6.69
N LYS A 52 -6.98 -13.05 -5.67
CA LYS A 52 -8.38 -13.39 -5.37
C LYS A 52 -9.35 -12.26 -5.65
N VAL A 53 -8.87 -11.14 -6.16
CA VAL A 53 -9.71 -9.99 -6.51
C VAL A 53 -10.24 -10.17 -7.92
N ASP A 54 -11.56 -10.06 -8.09
CA ASP A 54 -12.18 -10.03 -9.41
C ASP A 54 -12.00 -8.63 -10.00
N GLY A 55 -11.37 -8.55 -11.19
CA GLY A 55 -11.16 -7.30 -11.88
C GLY A 55 -9.92 -6.55 -11.39
N ASP A 56 -9.96 -5.21 -11.45
CA ASP A 56 -8.81 -4.37 -11.20
C ASP A 56 -8.56 -4.18 -9.71
N LEU A 57 -7.33 -4.47 -9.27
CA LEU A 57 -6.93 -4.33 -7.88
C LEU A 57 -7.04 -2.88 -7.38
N VAL A 58 -6.59 -1.92 -8.19
CA VAL A 58 -6.63 -0.49 -7.81
C VAL A 58 -8.07 -0.04 -7.59
N ALA A 59 -8.98 -0.40 -8.50
CA ALA A 59 -10.39 -0.06 -8.37
C ALA A 59 -11.00 -0.68 -7.10
N HIS A 60 -10.64 -1.92 -6.79
CA HIS A 60 -11.09 -2.59 -5.58
C HIS A 60 -10.62 -1.86 -4.31
N LEU A 61 -9.35 -1.46 -4.29
CA LEU A 61 -8.77 -0.75 -3.14
C LEU A 61 -9.36 0.66 -2.98
N VAL A 62 -9.60 1.35 -4.09
CA VAL A 62 -10.25 2.68 -4.06
C VAL A 62 -11.67 2.57 -3.50
N GLU A 63 -12.42 1.57 -3.91
CA GLU A 63 -13.78 1.33 -3.40
C GLU A 63 -13.75 0.99 -1.91
N LEU A 64 -12.84 0.09 -1.50
CA LEU A 64 -12.68 -0.33 -0.11
C LEU A 64 -12.33 0.85 0.82
N THR A 65 -11.60 1.84 0.32
CA THR A 65 -11.18 3.01 1.08
C THR A 65 -12.04 4.25 0.81
N LYS A 66 -13.16 4.08 0.10
CA LYS A 66 -14.13 5.16 -0.17
C LYS A 66 -13.50 6.37 -0.88
N GLY A 67 -12.84 6.11 -1.99
CA GLY A 67 -12.26 7.16 -2.83
C GLY A 67 -10.74 7.19 -2.87
N GLY A 68 -10.09 6.30 -2.16
CA GLY A 68 -8.64 6.21 -2.11
C GLY A 68 -8.10 6.36 -0.69
N ALA A 69 -6.93 5.82 -0.46
CA ALA A 69 -6.29 5.86 0.86
C ALA A 69 -5.65 7.23 1.12
N ASP A 70 -5.64 7.67 2.36
CA ASP A 70 -4.88 8.86 2.76
C ASP A 70 -3.38 8.59 2.61
N TYR A 71 -2.93 7.39 2.95
CA TYR A 71 -1.55 6.96 2.81
C TYR A 71 -1.50 5.56 2.20
N SER A 72 -0.60 5.36 1.24
CA SER A 72 -0.27 4.03 0.75
C SER A 72 1.23 3.79 0.88
N PHE A 73 1.62 2.54 1.15
CA PHE A 73 3.01 2.19 1.43
C PHE A 73 3.41 1.01 0.56
N ASP A 74 4.49 1.15 -0.19
CA ASP A 74 5.11 0.01 -0.86
C ASP A 74 6.28 -0.52 -0.03
N ALA A 75 6.17 -1.76 0.43
CA ALA A 75 7.22 -2.46 1.15
C ALA A 75 7.76 -3.65 0.33
N THR A 76 7.49 -3.70 -0.97
CA THR A 76 7.87 -4.83 -1.83
C THR A 76 9.09 -4.57 -2.73
N GLY A 77 9.30 -3.32 -3.12
CA GLY A 77 10.32 -2.98 -4.11
C GLY A 77 9.94 -3.32 -5.56
N ASN A 78 8.71 -3.72 -5.80
CA ASN A 78 8.21 -4.06 -7.14
C ASN A 78 7.61 -2.83 -7.81
N THR A 79 8.06 -2.50 -9.02
CA THR A 79 7.64 -1.28 -9.73
C THR A 79 6.15 -1.27 -10.06
N LYS A 80 5.56 -2.43 -10.39
CA LYS A 80 4.12 -2.51 -10.63
C LYS A 80 3.33 -2.24 -9.35
N VAL A 81 3.80 -2.76 -8.23
CA VAL A 81 3.18 -2.53 -6.93
C VAL A 81 3.31 -1.07 -6.52
N MET A 82 4.45 -0.43 -6.78
CA MET A 82 4.65 0.99 -6.53
C MET A 82 3.63 1.84 -7.29
N ARG A 83 3.36 1.49 -8.55
CA ARG A 83 2.35 2.18 -9.34
C ARG A 83 0.95 1.96 -8.77
N ASP A 84 0.61 0.73 -8.42
CA ASP A 84 -0.69 0.42 -7.80
C ASP A 84 -0.86 1.18 -6.49
N ALA A 85 0.20 1.27 -5.69
CA ALA A 85 0.19 2.03 -4.43
C ALA A 85 -0.09 3.52 -4.68
N LEU A 86 0.53 4.10 -5.69
CA LEU A 86 0.28 5.49 -6.05
C LEU A 86 -1.16 5.69 -6.53
N GLU A 87 -1.65 4.81 -7.39
CA GLU A 87 -2.98 4.97 -8.00
C GLU A 87 -4.12 4.69 -7.02
N CYS A 88 -3.91 3.92 -5.95
CA CYS A 88 -4.92 3.68 -4.93
C CYS A 88 -4.97 4.76 -3.84
N ALA A 89 -4.01 5.67 -3.80
CA ALA A 89 -4.04 6.81 -2.88
C ALA A 89 -5.05 7.85 -3.35
N HIS A 90 -5.61 8.61 -2.41
CA HIS A 90 -6.65 9.58 -2.73
C HIS A 90 -6.11 10.68 -3.64
N LYS A 91 -6.81 10.95 -4.73
CA LYS A 91 -6.42 12.02 -5.67
C LYS A 91 -6.40 13.36 -4.95
N GLY A 92 -5.35 14.11 -5.17
CA GLY A 92 -5.19 15.46 -4.65
C GLY A 92 -4.47 15.55 -3.31
N TRP A 93 -4.83 14.74 -2.31
CA TRP A 93 -4.18 14.83 -1.00
C TRP A 93 -3.55 13.54 -0.48
N GLY A 94 -3.82 12.40 -1.11
CA GLY A 94 -3.20 11.14 -0.70
C GLY A 94 -1.69 11.18 -0.87
N GLU A 95 -0.99 10.41 -0.06
CA GLU A 95 0.47 10.29 -0.16
C GLU A 95 0.85 8.82 -0.30
N SER A 96 1.68 8.52 -1.31
CA SER A 96 2.22 7.19 -1.54
C SER A 96 3.68 7.16 -1.12
N ILE A 97 4.02 6.27 -0.18
CA ILE A 97 5.35 6.20 0.42
C ILE A 97 6.03 4.92 -0.05
N ILE A 98 7.18 5.07 -0.68
CA ILE A 98 7.96 3.95 -1.22
C ILE A 98 9.08 3.63 -0.22
N ILE A 99 9.02 2.44 0.36
CA ILE A 99 10.03 1.94 1.31
C ILE A 99 10.84 0.83 0.67
N GLY A 100 10.22 0.02 -0.19
CA GLY A 100 10.89 -1.05 -0.91
C GLY A 100 11.96 -0.52 -1.86
N VAL A 101 12.98 -1.34 -2.11
CA VAL A 101 14.09 -0.98 -2.99
C VAL A 101 13.92 -1.71 -4.32
N ALA A 102 13.79 -0.94 -5.41
CA ALA A 102 13.73 -1.48 -6.77
C ALA A 102 15.13 -1.65 -7.34
N PRO A 103 15.31 -2.55 -8.33
CA PRO A 103 16.59 -2.67 -9.02
C PRO A 103 17.02 -1.36 -9.68
N ALA A 104 18.33 -1.13 -9.79
CA ALA A 104 18.87 0.04 -10.46
C ALA A 104 18.34 0.14 -11.89
N GLY A 105 17.93 1.33 -12.31
CA GLY A 105 17.37 1.56 -13.65
C GLY A 105 15.90 1.22 -13.80
N ALA A 106 15.25 0.67 -12.78
CA ALA A 106 13.81 0.40 -12.82
C ALA A 106 13.03 1.71 -12.77
N GLU A 107 11.93 1.74 -13.53
CA GLU A 107 11.07 2.92 -13.64
C GLU A 107 9.61 2.55 -13.39
N ILE A 108 8.82 3.52 -12.93
CA ILE A 108 7.37 3.39 -12.88
C ILE A 108 6.73 4.40 -13.82
N SER A 109 5.60 4.00 -14.42
CA SER A 109 4.79 4.87 -15.26
C SER A 109 3.63 5.40 -14.43
N THR A 110 3.39 6.71 -14.48
CA THR A 110 2.33 7.36 -13.72
C THR A 110 1.46 8.22 -14.62
N ARG A 111 0.23 8.51 -14.15
CA ARG A 111 -0.71 9.38 -14.85
C ARG A 111 -0.79 10.71 -14.08
N PRO A 112 -0.41 11.85 -14.70
CA PRO A 112 -0.25 13.10 -13.96
C PRO A 112 -1.48 13.59 -13.18
N PHE A 113 -2.66 13.50 -13.78
CA PHE A 113 -3.88 13.98 -13.11
C PHE A 113 -4.50 12.98 -12.15
N LEU A 114 -3.93 11.79 -12.02
CA LEU A 114 -4.30 10.82 -11.00
C LEU A 114 -3.29 10.79 -9.86
N ALA A 115 -2.23 11.58 -9.97
CA ALA A 115 -1.13 11.51 -9.01
C ALA A 115 -1.54 12.03 -7.65
N ALA A 116 -1.33 11.23 -6.64
CA ALA A 116 -1.17 11.65 -5.27
C ALA A 116 0.28 12.11 -5.08
N ARG A 117 0.64 12.47 -3.86
CA ARG A 117 2.03 12.77 -3.52
C ARG A 117 2.84 11.49 -3.43
N ILE A 118 4.06 11.53 -3.94
CA ILE A 118 5.01 10.43 -3.82
C ILE A 118 6.11 10.83 -2.85
N SER A 119 6.37 9.96 -1.87
CA SER A 119 7.49 10.11 -0.95
C SER A 119 8.29 8.81 -0.95
N SER A 120 9.57 8.89 -0.67
CA SER A 120 10.41 7.71 -0.55
C SER A 120 11.21 7.77 0.73
N VAL A 121 11.48 6.58 1.28
CA VAL A 121 12.35 6.46 2.45
C VAL A 121 13.67 5.86 1.97
N SER A 122 14.76 6.61 2.17
CA SER A 122 16.08 6.13 1.83
C SER A 122 16.51 5.03 2.80
N PRO A 123 17.12 3.95 2.31
CA PRO A 123 17.65 2.90 3.18
C PRO A 123 18.90 3.31 3.94
N ASP A 124 19.47 4.46 3.68
CA ASP A 124 20.70 4.93 4.33
C ASP A 124 20.47 5.36 5.78
#